data_d88cbd8a480428360d5bd63879075e93
#
_entry.id   d88cbd8a480428360d5bd63879075e93
#
_cell.length_a   1.000
_cell.length_b   1.000
_cell.length_c   1.000
_cell.angle_alpha   90.00
_cell.angle_beta   90.00
_cell.angle_gamma   90.00
#
_symmetry.space_group_name_H-M   'P 1'
#
loop_
_entity.id
_entity.type
_entity.pdbx_description
1 polymer ?
#
loop_
_entity_poly.entity_id
_entity_poly.type
_entity_poly.pdbx_seq_one_letter_code
_entity_poly.pdbx_strand_id
1 'polypeptide(L)'
;MKPNFEPGKWFMQCVGIDIAKSTFTACLCMYEFDQGCSTPSVVFSNNRTGFNQFVKWSRKEALKGYPIRYVMEPTGVYYEQLASHLNKLSLNVCVVLPNKAREFAKYEGILTKTDNMDAYTLGMLGCLDKRLKPWTPPSPIYRELRQMTRFVADINKVRTELQNHLEALAHSEITEKSIVKHYNKLIDEIDKQLASNQKAIREKIKQEPGLSERIEHISTIKGIGIMTIITVLAETNGFALITNRKQLTKYAGLDVPAHQSGPVDPKRHISKQGNVHIRTALYFPAIVSTKCNPQMKDFYGRLCARNTQSKMIGVTATMRKLLLLIYSLWKSGEEYDPERYWPVCSKKKKEAEPMKVSLTG
;
A
#
# COMPACT_ATOMS: atom_id res chain seq x y z
N MET A 1 28.95 -22.44 -18.29
CA MET A 1 30.36 -22.01 -18.08
C MET A 1 30.32 -20.82 -17.14
N LYS A 2 31.07 -20.87 -16.01
CA LYS A 2 31.28 -19.66 -15.21
C LYS A 2 32.08 -18.71 -16.08
N PRO A 3 31.71 -17.45 -16.25
CA PRO A 3 32.53 -16.51 -17.00
C PRO A 3 33.86 -16.38 -16.28
N ASN A 4 34.96 -16.38 -17.04
CA ASN A 4 36.29 -15.97 -16.56
C ASN A 4 36.26 -14.46 -16.31
N PHE A 5 35.70 -14.10 -15.16
CA PHE A 5 35.56 -12.72 -14.71
C PHE A 5 36.63 -12.49 -13.64
N GLU A 6 37.54 -11.58 -13.84
CA GLU A 6 38.28 -10.94 -12.76
C GLU A 6 37.44 -9.75 -12.29
N PRO A 7 36.68 -9.88 -11.19
CA PRO A 7 35.71 -8.85 -10.82
C PRO A 7 36.44 -7.61 -10.32
N GLY A 8 36.16 -6.50 -10.97
CA GLY A 8 36.66 -5.19 -10.58
C GLY A 8 35.82 -4.55 -9.44
N LYS A 9 36.11 -3.30 -9.16
CA LYS A 9 35.53 -2.51 -8.06
C LYS A 9 33.99 -2.32 -8.15
N TRP A 10 33.37 -2.55 -9.30
CA TRP A 10 31.94 -2.33 -9.58
C TRP A 10 31.13 -3.60 -9.81
N PHE A 11 31.71 -4.74 -9.49
CA PHE A 11 31.03 -6.02 -9.64
C PHE A 11 29.83 -6.16 -8.70
N MET A 12 28.71 -6.57 -9.25
CA MET A 12 27.47 -6.85 -8.52
C MET A 12 26.91 -8.21 -8.92
N GLN A 13 26.49 -9.00 -7.94
CA GLN A 13 25.75 -10.23 -8.17
C GLN A 13 24.45 -10.24 -7.40
N CYS A 14 23.39 -10.68 -8.08
CA CYS A 14 22.05 -10.66 -7.54
C CYS A 14 21.27 -11.89 -7.99
N VAL A 15 20.49 -12.48 -7.08
CA VAL A 15 19.52 -13.50 -7.41
C VAL A 15 18.16 -12.85 -7.49
N GLY A 16 17.58 -12.85 -8.69
CA GLY A 16 16.17 -12.48 -8.90
C GLY A 16 15.29 -13.70 -8.69
N ILE A 17 14.15 -13.48 -8.05
CA ILE A 17 13.26 -14.55 -7.59
C ILE A 17 11.83 -14.17 -7.95
N ASP A 18 11.23 -14.95 -8.86
CA ASP A 18 9.80 -14.89 -9.13
C ASP A 18 9.06 -15.96 -8.35
N ILE A 19 8.02 -15.58 -7.57
CA ILE A 19 7.41 -16.42 -6.55
C ILE A 19 5.96 -16.73 -6.89
N ALA A 20 5.66 -18.04 -6.94
CA ALA A 20 4.31 -18.59 -7.01
C ALA A 20 3.91 -19.28 -5.69
N LYS A 21 2.69 -19.80 -5.62
CA LYS A 21 2.13 -20.44 -4.43
C LYS A 21 2.94 -21.67 -3.98
N SER A 22 3.28 -22.56 -4.91
CA SER A 22 3.92 -23.85 -4.63
C SER A 22 5.42 -23.87 -4.96
N THR A 23 5.88 -23.00 -5.84
CA THR A 23 7.25 -22.96 -6.35
C THR A 23 7.73 -21.51 -6.49
N PHE A 24 9.02 -21.36 -6.68
CA PHE A 24 9.61 -20.08 -7.14
C PHE A 24 10.75 -20.36 -8.10
N THR A 25 10.91 -19.45 -9.05
CA THR A 25 11.98 -19.48 -10.07
C THR A 25 13.06 -18.50 -9.67
N ALA A 26 14.32 -18.91 -9.74
CA ALA A 26 15.46 -18.10 -9.36
C ALA A 26 16.50 -18.03 -10.49
N CYS A 27 17.04 -16.85 -10.74
CA CYS A 27 18.11 -16.60 -11.71
C CYS A 27 19.21 -15.78 -11.05
N LEU A 28 20.44 -16.26 -11.09
CA LEU A 28 21.62 -15.50 -10.65
C LEU A 28 22.11 -14.64 -11.79
N CYS A 29 22.10 -13.33 -11.60
CA CYS A 29 22.64 -12.34 -12.52
C CYS A 29 23.91 -11.74 -11.95
N MET A 30 24.86 -11.46 -12.82
CA MET A 30 26.13 -10.81 -12.52
C MET A 30 26.32 -9.65 -13.48
N TYR A 31 26.83 -8.53 -13.00
CA TYR A 31 26.96 -7.32 -13.79
C TYR A 31 28.24 -6.56 -13.43
N GLU A 32 29.02 -6.17 -14.46
CA GLU A 32 30.19 -5.34 -14.33
C GLU A 32 30.42 -4.55 -15.64
N PHE A 33 30.68 -3.23 -15.55
CA PHE A 33 31.07 -2.35 -16.66
C PHE A 33 30.30 -2.62 -17.97
N ASP A 34 28.96 -2.51 -17.93
CA ASP A 34 28.07 -2.73 -19.08
C ASP A 34 28.05 -4.16 -19.65
N GLN A 35 28.67 -5.11 -18.96
CA GLN A 35 28.56 -6.52 -19.27
C GLN A 35 27.74 -7.24 -18.19
N GLY A 36 26.63 -7.81 -18.61
CA GLY A 36 25.78 -8.64 -17.77
C GLY A 36 25.80 -10.10 -18.24
N CYS A 37 25.81 -11.02 -17.29
CA CYS A 37 25.56 -12.42 -17.56
C CYS A 37 24.60 -13.02 -16.53
N SER A 38 23.96 -14.12 -16.88
CA SER A 38 23.07 -14.83 -15.98
C SER A 38 23.26 -16.33 -16.09
N THR A 39 22.94 -17.03 -14.98
CA THR A 39 22.81 -18.48 -15.01
C THR A 39 21.46 -18.87 -15.60
N PRO A 40 21.29 -20.10 -16.10
CA PRO A 40 19.97 -20.64 -16.35
C PRO A 40 19.10 -20.56 -15.09
N SER A 41 17.83 -20.29 -15.25
CA SER A 41 16.87 -20.24 -14.15
C SER A 41 16.65 -21.63 -13.56
N VAL A 42 16.48 -21.69 -12.24
CA VAL A 42 16.21 -22.93 -11.50
C VAL A 42 14.95 -22.78 -10.68
N VAL A 43 14.11 -23.80 -10.69
CA VAL A 43 12.85 -23.85 -9.94
C VAL A 43 13.04 -24.57 -8.63
N PHE A 44 12.50 -23.99 -7.55
CA PHE A 44 12.52 -24.55 -6.20
C PHE A 44 11.12 -24.63 -5.62
N SER A 45 10.88 -25.56 -4.71
CA SER A 45 9.63 -25.63 -3.96
C SER A 45 9.52 -24.46 -2.97
N ASN A 46 8.34 -23.83 -2.89
CA ASN A 46 8.09 -22.73 -1.95
C ASN A 46 7.76 -23.28 -0.54
N ASN A 47 8.74 -23.98 0.04
CA ASN A 47 8.71 -24.55 1.38
C ASN A 47 10.12 -24.57 2.00
N ARG A 48 10.21 -24.95 3.28
CA ARG A 48 11.47 -24.93 4.03
C ARG A 48 12.60 -25.75 3.39
N THR A 49 12.27 -26.88 2.80
CA THR A 49 13.25 -27.74 2.10
C THR A 49 13.79 -27.04 0.86
N GLY A 50 12.91 -26.49 0.02
CA GLY A 50 13.29 -25.74 -1.16
C GLY A 50 14.08 -24.47 -0.82
N PHE A 51 13.77 -23.77 0.28
CA PHE A 51 14.55 -22.61 0.74
C PHE A 51 16.00 -22.99 1.06
N ASN A 52 16.22 -24.12 1.74
CA ASN A 52 17.55 -24.61 2.06
C ASN A 52 18.33 -25.02 0.80
N GLN A 53 17.67 -25.71 -0.15
CA GLN A 53 18.25 -26.07 -1.45
C GLN A 53 18.63 -24.80 -2.24
N PHE A 54 17.75 -23.80 -2.29
CA PHE A 54 17.98 -22.52 -2.94
C PHE A 54 19.19 -21.78 -2.36
N VAL A 55 19.32 -21.68 -1.05
CA VAL A 55 20.46 -21.02 -0.41
C VAL A 55 21.76 -21.75 -0.73
N LYS A 56 21.78 -23.10 -0.74
CA LYS A 56 22.94 -23.89 -1.14
C LYS A 56 23.31 -23.64 -2.61
N TRP A 57 22.30 -23.65 -3.50
CA TRP A 57 22.50 -23.37 -4.92
C TRP A 57 23.06 -21.97 -5.15
N SER A 58 22.45 -20.95 -4.58
CA SER A 58 22.89 -19.55 -4.79
C SER A 58 24.33 -19.33 -4.33
N ARG A 59 24.74 -19.92 -3.20
CA ARG A 59 26.13 -19.85 -2.71
C ARG A 59 27.13 -20.63 -3.57
N LYS A 60 26.68 -21.72 -4.19
CA LYS A 60 27.51 -22.54 -5.10
C LYS A 60 27.77 -21.82 -6.42
N GLU A 61 26.72 -21.20 -6.99
CA GLU A 61 26.80 -20.53 -8.31
C GLU A 61 27.44 -19.14 -8.23
N ALA A 62 27.30 -18.44 -7.10
CA ALA A 62 27.84 -17.10 -6.91
C ALA A 62 29.39 -17.11 -6.87
N LEU A 63 29.98 -15.98 -7.22
CA LEU A 63 31.41 -15.74 -7.05
C LEU A 63 31.74 -15.54 -5.56
N LYS A 64 32.75 -16.26 -5.08
CA LYS A 64 33.22 -16.17 -3.71
C LYS A 64 33.84 -14.79 -3.44
N GLY A 65 33.67 -14.30 -2.22
CA GLY A 65 34.24 -12.98 -1.80
C GLY A 65 33.35 -11.78 -2.10
N TYR A 66 32.26 -11.95 -2.87
CA TYR A 66 31.33 -10.87 -3.18
C TYR A 66 29.95 -11.10 -2.55
N PRO A 67 29.30 -10.05 -2.01
CA PRO A 67 27.98 -10.18 -1.42
C PRO A 67 26.91 -10.49 -2.47
N ILE A 68 25.97 -11.38 -2.12
CA ILE A 68 24.82 -11.72 -2.95
C ILE A 68 23.64 -10.87 -2.49
N ARG A 69 22.95 -10.20 -3.42
CA ARG A 69 21.66 -9.56 -3.19
C ARG A 69 20.54 -10.47 -3.70
N TYR A 70 19.46 -10.61 -2.92
CA TYR A 70 18.30 -11.40 -3.29
C TYR A 70 17.13 -10.45 -3.54
N VAL A 71 16.58 -10.43 -4.73
CA VAL A 71 15.50 -9.51 -5.12
C VAL A 71 14.27 -10.29 -5.51
N MET A 72 13.13 -9.94 -4.93
CA MET A 72 11.84 -10.58 -5.20
C MET A 72 10.71 -9.56 -5.26
N GLU A 73 9.62 -9.94 -5.95
CA GLU A 73 8.37 -9.19 -5.98
C GLU A 73 7.40 -9.71 -4.92
N PRO A 74 6.61 -8.85 -4.23
CA PRO A 74 5.64 -9.29 -3.25
C PRO A 74 4.37 -9.82 -3.94
N THR A 75 4.40 -11.06 -4.39
CA THR A 75 3.24 -11.75 -4.97
C THR A 75 2.35 -12.28 -3.85
N GLY A 76 1.30 -11.53 -3.51
CA GLY A 76 0.39 -11.87 -2.40
C GLY A 76 1.13 -12.02 -1.07
N VAL A 77 0.94 -13.17 -0.41
CA VAL A 77 1.62 -13.54 0.84
C VAL A 77 2.73 -14.58 0.63
N TYR A 78 2.86 -15.11 -0.58
CA TYR A 78 3.70 -16.28 -0.88
C TYR A 78 5.21 -16.00 -0.73
N TYR A 79 5.63 -14.72 -0.86
CA TYR A 79 7.03 -14.31 -0.69
C TYR A 79 7.47 -14.24 0.79
N GLU A 80 6.53 -14.05 1.72
CA GLU A 80 6.84 -13.69 3.12
C GLU A 80 7.69 -14.76 3.82
N GLN A 81 7.42 -16.05 3.57
CA GLN A 81 8.16 -17.14 4.19
C GLN A 81 9.60 -17.20 3.70
N LEU A 82 9.82 -17.10 2.38
CA LEU A 82 11.17 -17.10 1.80
C LEU A 82 11.95 -15.86 2.24
N ALA A 83 11.36 -14.66 2.15
CA ALA A 83 11.99 -13.40 2.59
C ALA A 83 12.39 -13.47 4.07
N SER A 84 11.50 -13.99 4.93
CA SER A 84 11.79 -14.19 6.37
C SER A 84 12.90 -15.21 6.60
N HIS A 85 12.91 -16.31 5.84
CA HIS A 85 13.96 -17.32 5.94
C HIS A 85 15.34 -16.75 5.57
N LEU A 86 15.44 -16.05 4.46
CA LEU A 86 16.67 -15.41 4.02
C LEU A 86 17.14 -14.30 4.98
N ASN A 87 16.20 -13.50 5.50
CA ASN A 87 16.50 -12.47 6.49
C ASN A 87 17.05 -13.05 7.80
N LYS A 88 16.49 -14.17 8.30
CA LYS A 88 17.01 -14.89 9.47
C LYS A 88 18.44 -15.41 9.28
N LEU A 89 18.84 -15.65 8.04
CA LEU A 89 20.21 -16.03 7.69
C LEU A 89 21.13 -14.82 7.45
N SER A 90 20.65 -13.62 7.78
CA SER A 90 21.36 -12.33 7.57
C SER A 90 21.75 -12.08 6.12
N LEU A 91 20.99 -12.61 5.15
CA LEU A 91 21.21 -12.38 3.73
C LEU A 91 20.59 -11.07 3.27
N ASN A 92 21.18 -10.43 2.28
CA ASN A 92 20.72 -9.14 1.75
C ASN A 92 19.49 -9.33 0.85
N VAL A 93 18.30 -9.28 1.44
CA VAL A 93 17.01 -9.44 0.75
C VAL A 93 16.41 -8.07 0.43
N CYS A 94 15.94 -7.89 -0.79
CA CYS A 94 15.22 -6.70 -1.24
C CYS A 94 13.87 -7.14 -1.82
N VAL A 95 12.77 -6.57 -1.31
CA VAL A 95 11.44 -6.75 -1.86
C VAL A 95 11.06 -5.49 -2.64
N VAL A 96 10.83 -5.64 -3.94
CA VAL A 96 10.57 -4.51 -4.84
C VAL A 96 9.11 -4.47 -5.26
N LEU A 97 8.55 -3.27 -5.40
CA LEU A 97 7.16 -3.13 -5.84
C LEU A 97 6.99 -3.61 -7.29
N PRO A 98 5.86 -4.25 -7.63
CA PRO A 98 5.57 -4.78 -8.98
C PRO A 98 5.74 -3.74 -10.09
N ASN A 99 5.35 -2.51 -9.83
CA ASN A 99 5.50 -1.43 -10.81
C ASN A 99 6.96 -1.14 -11.14
N LYS A 100 7.87 -1.28 -10.16
CA LYS A 100 9.30 -1.03 -10.37
C LYS A 100 9.92 -2.10 -11.27
N ALA A 101 9.59 -3.36 -11.04
CA ALA A 101 10.03 -4.46 -11.89
C ALA A 101 9.49 -4.31 -13.32
N ARG A 102 8.23 -3.94 -13.46
CA ARG A 102 7.60 -3.68 -14.78
C ARG A 102 8.21 -2.50 -15.52
N GLU A 103 8.46 -1.38 -14.83
CA GLU A 103 9.12 -0.21 -15.44
C GLU A 103 10.54 -0.56 -15.89
N PHE A 104 11.26 -1.36 -15.12
CA PHE A 104 12.58 -1.84 -15.47
C PHE A 104 12.55 -2.79 -16.67
N ALA A 105 11.64 -3.74 -16.72
CA ALA A 105 11.45 -4.63 -17.87
C ALA A 105 11.19 -3.85 -19.17
N LYS A 106 10.39 -2.79 -19.11
CA LYS A 106 10.15 -1.90 -20.26
C LYS A 106 11.40 -1.15 -20.68
N TYR A 107 12.19 -0.67 -19.73
CA TYR A 107 13.44 0.01 -20.00
C TYR A 107 14.45 -0.90 -20.71
N GLU A 108 14.54 -2.15 -20.27
CA GLU A 108 15.41 -3.18 -20.89
C GLU A 108 14.83 -3.76 -22.20
N GLY A 109 13.64 -3.32 -22.64
CA GLY A 109 12.97 -3.85 -23.84
C GLY A 109 12.49 -5.29 -23.72
N ILE A 110 12.31 -5.80 -22.51
CA ILE A 110 11.82 -7.16 -22.24
C ILE A 110 10.31 -7.20 -22.45
N LEU A 111 9.89 -7.78 -23.56
CA LEU A 111 8.46 -7.91 -23.94
C LEU A 111 7.86 -9.25 -23.52
N THR A 112 8.69 -10.29 -23.42
CA THR A 112 8.23 -11.64 -23.10
C THR A 112 8.05 -11.80 -21.59
N LYS A 113 6.89 -12.28 -21.19
CA LYS A 113 6.57 -12.57 -19.79
C LYS A 113 6.55 -14.09 -19.57
N THR A 114 7.56 -14.57 -18.87
CA THR A 114 7.69 -15.94 -18.34
C THR A 114 8.36 -15.88 -16.99
N ASP A 115 8.14 -16.88 -16.14
CA ASP A 115 8.75 -16.94 -14.79
C ASP A 115 10.29 -16.81 -14.86
N ASN A 116 10.91 -17.36 -15.91
CA ASN A 116 12.36 -17.23 -16.15
C ASN A 116 12.77 -15.77 -16.44
N MET A 117 12.01 -15.09 -17.30
CA MET A 117 12.27 -13.68 -17.64
C MET A 117 11.96 -12.75 -16.48
N ASP A 118 10.93 -13.06 -15.68
CA ASP A 118 10.59 -12.27 -14.50
C ASP A 118 11.69 -12.42 -13.43
N ALA A 119 12.21 -13.64 -13.19
CA ALA A 119 13.36 -13.89 -12.32
C ALA A 119 14.63 -13.18 -12.84
N TYR A 120 14.93 -13.27 -14.13
CA TYR A 120 16.06 -12.55 -14.76
C TYR A 120 15.93 -11.03 -14.59
N THR A 121 14.75 -10.48 -14.88
CA THR A 121 14.45 -9.04 -14.74
C THR A 121 14.70 -8.53 -13.33
N LEU A 122 14.23 -9.29 -12.32
CA LEU A 122 14.45 -8.97 -10.90
C LEU A 122 15.95 -9.04 -10.53
N GLY A 123 16.68 -10.02 -11.06
CA GLY A 123 18.12 -10.15 -10.85
C GLY A 123 18.90 -8.99 -11.44
N MET A 124 18.63 -8.61 -12.69
CA MET A 124 19.26 -7.46 -13.35
C MET A 124 18.90 -6.14 -12.67
N LEU A 125 17.64 -5.94 -12.30
CA LEU A 125 17.23 -4.80 -11.49
C LEU A 125 18.02 -4.72 -10.17
N GLY A 126 18.30 -5.87 -9.55
CA GLY A 126 19.08 -5.95 -8.33
C GLY A 126 20.54 -5.59 -8.51
N CYS A 127 21.13 -5.91 -9.66
CA CYS A 127 22.49 -5.51 -10.00
C CYS A 127 22.60 -4.01 -10.30
N LEU A 128 21.66 -3.45 -11.06
CA LEU A 128 21.73 -2.09 -11.59
C LEU A 128 21.22 -1.02 -10.64
N ASP A 129 20.18 -1.28 -9.86
CA ASP A 129 19.65 -0.27 -8.92
C ASP A 129 20.33 -0.32 -7.55
N LYS A 130 21.32 0.55 -7.38
CA LYS A 130 22.04 0.72 -6.09
C LYS A 130 21.19 1.27 -4.96
N ARG A 131 19.98 1.81 -5.25
CA ARG A 131 19.07 2.42 -4.27
C ARG A 131 18.13 1.41 -3.61
N LEU A 132 18.20 0.13 -3.99
CA LEU A 132 17.39 -0.90 -3.33
C LEU A 132 17.77 -1.02 -1.86
N LYS A 133 16.75 -0.92 -1.01
CA LYS A 133 16.92 -1.04 0.44
C LYS A 133 16.70 -2.49 0.88
N PRO A 134 17.47 -2.97 1.85
CA PRO A 134 17.20 -4.26 2.48
C PRO A 134 15.77 -4.31 3.03
N TRP A 135 15.13 -5.44 2.83
CA TRP A 135 13.81 -5.69 3.37
C TRP A 135 13.89 -5.96 4.88
N THR A 136 13.07 -5.25 5.61
CA THR A 136 12.89 -5.47 7.04
C THR A 136 11.55 -6.18 7.24
N PRO A 137 11.53 -7.33 7.94
CA PRO A 137 10.28 -8.01 8.23
C PRO A 137 9.34 -7.07 8.98
N PRO A 138 8.05 -7.02 8.59
CA PRO A 138 7.06 -6.27 9.34
C PRO A 138 6.99 -6.77 10.80
N SER A 139 6.79 -5.84 11.74
CA SER A 139 6.56 -6.21 13.14
C SER A 139 5.40 -7.21 13.25
N PRO A 140 5.48 -8.21 14.14
CA PRO A 140 4.43 -9.20 14.32
C PRO A 140 3.05 -8.57 14.53
N ILE A 141 2.96 -7.53 15.37
CA ILE A 141 1.70 -6.83 15.66
C ILE A 141 1.02 -6.28 14.39
N TYR A 142 1.79 -5.64 13.47
CA TYR A 142 1.19 -5.10 12.24
C TYR A 142 0.80 -6.21 11.25
N ARG A 143 1.50 -7.36 11.25
CA ARG A 143 1.10 -8.51 10.42
C ARG A 143 -0.22 -9.10 10.91
N GLU A 144 -0.37 -9.26 12.20
CA GLU A 144 -1.59 -9.77 12.82
C GLU A 144 -2.76 -8.79 12.63
N LEU A 145 -2.56 -7.50 12.92
CA LEU A 145 -3.58 -6.47 12.69
C LEU A 145 -4.00 -6.41 11.21
N ARG A 146 -3.07 -6.60 10.26
CA ARG A 146 -3.38 -6.66 8.83
C ARG A 146 -4.30 -7.83 8.48
N GLN A 147 -4.03 -9.02 9.01
CA GLN A 147 -4.90 -10.17 8.79
C GLN A 147 -6.29 -9.91 9.38
N MET A 148 -6.36 -9.38 10.60
CA MET A 148 -7.63 -9.10 11.27
C MET A 148 -8.44 -8.01 10.59
N THR A 149 -7.82 -6.92 10.13
CA THR A 149 -8.52 -5.83 9.41
C THR A 149 -8.97 -6.24 8.03
N ARG A 150 -8.22 -7.08 7.32
CA ARG A 150 -8.62 -7.66 6.03
C ARG A 150 -9.80 -8.62 6.22
N PHE A 151 -9.76 -9.47 7.24
CA PHE A 151 -10.89 -10.33 7.60
C PHE A 151 -12.17 -9.50 7.83
N VAL A 152 -12.09 -8.40 8.60
CA VAL A 152 -13.22 -7.49 8.78
C VAL A 152 -13.73 -6.93 7.45
N ALA A 153 -12.84 -6.52 6.56
CA ALA A 153 -13.21 -5.99 5.26
C ALA A 153 -13.88 -7.04 4.36
N ASP A 154 -13.35 -8.27 4.35
CA ASP A 154 -13.87 -9.36 3.52
C ASP A 154 -15.23 -9.84 4.01
N ILE A 155 -15.40 -10.03 5.32
CA ILE A 155 -16.67 -10.46 5.90
C ILE A 155 -17.77 -9.39 5.75
N ASN A 156 -17.42 -8.09 5.80
CA ASN A 156 -18.38 -7.02 5.52
C ASN A 156 -18.88 -7.03 4.06
N LYS A 157 -18.07 -7.45 3.10
CA LYS A 157 -18.52 -7.66 1.72
C LYS A 157 -19.57 -8.77 1.65
N VAL A 158 -19.25 -9.93 2.24
CA VAL A 158 -20.18 -11.06 2.30
C VAL A 158 -21.51 -10.66 2.97
N ARG A 159 -21.42 -9.92 4.09
CA ARG A 159 -22.62 -9.38 4.77
C ARG A 159 -23.48 -8.53 3.84
N THR A 160 -22.85 -7.62 3.10
CA THR A 160 -23.54 -6.74 2.16
C THR A 160 -24.17 -7.54 1.01
N GLU A 161 -23.49 -8.55 0.49
CA GLU A 161 -24.03 -9.44 -0.55
C GLU A 161 -25.27 -10.18 -0.04
N LEU A 162 -25.24 -10.74 1.18
CA LEU A 162 -26.39 -11.41 1.78
C LEU A 162 -27.54 -10.45 2.02
N GLN A 163 -27.28 -9.20 2.45
CA GLN A 163 -28.30 -8.17 2.61
C GLN A 163 -28.97 -7.80 1.28
N ASN A 164 -28.18 -7.66 0.21
CA ASN A 164 -28.71 -7.39 -1.12
C ASN A 164 -29.59 -8.54 -1.63
N HIS A 165 -29.22 -9.79 -1.33
CA HIS A 165 -30.06 -10.95 -1.63
C HIS A 165 -31.38 -10.93 -0.88
N LEU A 166 -31.37 -10.59 0.42
CA LEU A 166 -32.59 -10.42 1.21
C LEU A 166 -33.48 -9.32 0.66
N GLU A 167 -32.90 -8.19 0.27
CA GLU A 167 -33.64 -7.09 -0.35
C GLU A 167 -34.29 -7.54 -1.67
N ALA A 168 -33.56 -8.25 -2.53
CA ALA A 168 -34.10 -8.79 -3.77
C ALA A 168 -35.24 -9.76 -3.53
N LEU A 169 -35.13 -10.65 -2.53
CA LEU A 169 -36.19 -11.58 -2.15
C LEU A 169 -37.46 -10.85 -1.63
N ALA A 170 -37.27 -9.73 -0.90
CA ALA A 170 -38.39 -8.94 -0.39
C ALA A 170 -39.21 -8.28 -1.52
N HIS A 171 -38.64 -8.12 -2.72
CA HIS A 171 -39.31 -7.60 -3.91
C HIS A 171 -39.78 -8.71 -4.88
N SER A 172 -39.59 -9.98 -4.53
CA SER A 172 -40.06 -11.12 -5.34
C SER A 172 -41.54 -11.36 -5.15
N GLU A 173 -42.24 -11.78 -6.20
CA GLU A 173 -43.67 -12.15 -6.13
C GLU A 173 -43.92 -13.32 -5.14
N ILE A 174 -42.96 -14.26 -5.10
CA ILE A 174 -43.01 -15.43 -4.20
C ILE A 174 -41.71 -15.45 -3.40
N THR A 175 -41.82 -15.44 -2.08
CA THR A 175 -40.67 -15.51 -1.19
C THR A 175 -40.77 -16.73 -0.25
N GLU A 176 -39.81 -17.62 -0.34
CA GLU A 176 -39.70 -18.79 0.52
C GLU A 176 -39.17 -18.37 1.91
N LYS A 177 -39.98 -18.49 2.94
CA LYS A 177 -39.69 -18.03 4.32
C LYS A 177 -38.48 -18.75 4.93
N SER A 178 -38.25 -20.01 4.58
CA SER A 178 -37.09 -20.76 5.08
C SER A 178 -35.75 -20.16 4.58
N ILE A 179 -35.71 -19.71 3.32
CA ILE A 179 -34.54 -19.07 2.73
C ILE A 179 -34.24 -17.74 3.44
N VAL A 180 -35.27 -16.91 3.67
CA VAL A 180 -35.08 -15.65 4.42
C VAL A 180 -34.55 -15.91 5.83
N LYS A 181 -35.02 -16.95 6.50
CA LYS A 181 -34.54 -17.35 7.84
C LYS A 181 -33.05 -17.78 7.78
N HIS A 182 -32.63 -18.48 6.72
CA HIS A 182 -31.25 -18.91 6.57
C HIS A 182 -30.32 -17.71 6.34
N TYR A 183 -30.68 -16.77 5.46
CA TYR A 183 -29.90 -15.54 5.26
C TYR A 183 -29.75 -14.73 6.55
N ASN A 184 -30.84 -14.53 7.29
CA ASN A 184 -30.79 -13.81 8.57
C ASN A 184 -29.84 -14.48 9.57
N LYS A 185 -29.87 -15.82 9.71
CA LYS A 185 -28.94 -16.55 10.57
C LYS A 185 -27.49 -16.36 10.17
N LEU A 186 -27.20 -16.36 8.86
CA LEU A 186 -25.83 -16.12 8.36
C LEU A 186 -25.36 -14.71 8.68
N ILE A 187 -26.24 -13.71 8.51
CA ILE A 187 -25.93 -12.31 8.83
C ILE A 187 -25.69 -12.15 10.34
N ASP A 188 -26.54 -12.74 11.19
CA ASP A 188 -26.39 -12.70 12.65
C ASP A 188 -25.03 -13.31 13.09
N GLU A 189 -24.63 -14.42 12.47
CA GLU A 189 -23.34 -15.04 12.78
C GLU A 189 -22.17 -14.15 12.31
N ILE A 190 -22.27 -13.56 11.12
CA ILE A 190 -21.29 -12.59 10.63
C ILE A 190 -21.17 -11.41 11.59
N ASP A 191 -22.27 -10.86 12.08
CA ASP A 191 -22.26 -9.73 13.01
C ASP A 191 -21.58 -10.08 14.35
N LYS A 192 -21.78 -11.30 14.87
CA LYS A 192 -21.04 -11.81 16.03
C LYS A 192 -19.55 -11.91 15.78
N GLN A 193 -19.16 -12.45 14.64
CA GLN A 193 -17.73 -12.58 14.26
C GLN A 193 -17.08 -11.20 14.08
N LEU A 194 -17.76 -10.24 13.47
CA LEU A 194 -17.29 -8.86 13.34
C LEU A 194 -17.07 -8.21 14.71
N ALA A 195 -18.04 -8.33 15.63
CA ALA A 195 -17.95 -7.77 16.98
C ALA A 195 -16.79 -8.41 17.77
N SER A 196 -16.68 -9.73 17.72
CA SER A 196 -15.59 -10.49 18.38
C SER A 196 -14.22 -10.08 17.87
N ASN A 197 -14.03 -10.02 16.53
CA ASN A 197 -12.77 -9.64 15.94
C ASN A 197 -12.40 -8.17 16.21
N GLN A 198 -13.37 -7.26 16.19
CA GLN A 198 -13.13 -5.85 16.55
C GLN A 198 -12.72 -5.70 18.03
N LYS A 199 -13.29 -6.50 18.93
CA LYS A 199 -12.89 -6.56 20.34
C LYS A 199 -11.46 -7.06 20.46
N ALA A 200 -11.13 -8.17 19.81
CA ALA A 200 -9.77 -8.73 19.81
C ALA A 200 -8.71 -7.76 19.26
N ILE A 201 -9.04 -7.00 18.21
CA ILE A 201 -8.16 -5.93 17.68
C ILE A 201 -7.88 -4.88 18.75
N ARG A 202 -8.93 -4.40 19.45
CA ARG A 202 -8.77 -3.37 20.50
C ARG A 202 -7.94 -3.88 21.68
N GLU A 203 -8.15 -5.11 22.11
CA GLU A 203 -7.39 -5.74 23.20
C GLU A 203 -5.91 -5.88 22.81
N LYS A 204 -5.62 -6.29 21.57
CA LYS A 204 -4.27 -6.41 21.06
C LYS A 204 -3.53 -5.07 21.03
N ILE A 205 -4.21 -3.98 20.67
CA ILE A 205 -3.66 -2.64 20.66
C ILE A 205 -3.37 -2.16 22.09
N LYS A 206 -4.26 -2.46 23.05
CA LYS A 206 -4.07 -2.09 24.46
C LYS A 206 -2.83 -2.75 25.08
N GLN A 207 -2.45 -3.93 24.59
CA GLN A 207 -1.23 -4.63 25.05
C GLN A 207 0.07 -3.95 24.59
N GLU A 208 -0.03 -2.99 23.65
CA GLU A 208 1.09 -2.23 23.09
C GLU A 208 0.91 -0.73 23.44
N PRO A 209 1.36 -0.27 24.63
CA PRO A 209 1.04 1.08 25.14
C PRO A 209 1.39 2.22 24.18
N GLY A 210 2.57 2.19 23.58
CA GLY A 210 2.99 3.23 22.62
C GLY A 210 2.20 3.23 21.31
N LEU A 211 1.55 2.11 20.96
CA LEU A 211 0.64 2.01 19.81
C LEU A 211 -0.73 2.58 20.17
N SER A 212 -1.25 2.23 21.37
CA SER A 212 -2.55 2.71 21.86
C SER A 212 -2.60 4.23 21.91
N GLU A 213 -1.63 4.85 22.59
CA GLU A 213 -1.53 6.29 22.75
C GLU A 213 -1.52 7.03 21.39
N ARG A 214 -0.69 6.58 20.45
CA ARG A 214 -0.63 7.19 19.13
C ARG A 214 -1.92 7.04 18.32
N ILE A 215 -2.62 5.90 18.47
CA ILE A 215 -3.92 5.69 17.83
C ILE A 215 -4.97 6.62 18.44
N GLU A 216 -4.95 6.83 19.76
CA GLU A 216 -5.83 7.75 20.48
C GLU A 216 -5.65 9.18 19.97
N HIS A 217 -4.41 9.67 19.88
CA HIS A 217 -4.10 10.99 19.33
C HIS A 217 -4.63 11.17 17.89
N ILE A 218 -4.51 10.16 17.05
CA ILE A 218 -5.07 10.22 15.68
C ILE A 218 -6.59 10.15 15.68
N SER A 219 -7.19 9.44 16.63
CA SER A 219 -8.66 9.26 16.72
C SER A 219 -9.40 10.55 17.04
N THR A 220 -8.71 11.59 17.51
CA THR A 220 -9.26 12.94 17.72
C THR A 220 -9.67 13.63 16.43
N ILE A 221 -9.24 13.14 15.26
CA ILE A 221 -9.68 13.65 13.95
C ILE A 221 -11.15 13.30 13.74
N LYS A 222 -12.03 14.32 13.71
CA LYS A 222 -13.46 14.11 13.47
C LYS A 222 -13.71 13.48 12.08
N GLY A 223 -14.45 12.36 12.09
CA GLY A 223 -14.84 11.64 10.88
C GLY A 223 -13.97 10.44 10.52
N ILE A 224 -12.93 10.14 11.31
CA ILE A 224 -12.12 8.93 11.13
C ILE A 224 -12.41 7.97 12.28
N GLY A 225 -12.81 6.75 11.95
CA GLY A 225 -12.98 5.68 12.94
C GLY A 225 -11.66 4.98 13.24
N ILE A 226 -11.55 4.44 14.45
CA ILE A 226 -10.37 3.72 14.93
C ILE A 226 -9.95 2.57 13.98
N MET A 227 -10.91 1.84 13.40
CA MET A 227 -10.63 0.76 12.45
C MET A 227 -9.94 1.23 11.18
N THR A 228 -10.25 2.44 10.71
CA THR A 228 -9.57 3.06 9.56
C THR A 228 -8.10 3.35 9.89
N ILE A 229 -7.83 3.90 11.06
CA ILE A 229 -6.47 4.20 11.54
C ILE A 229 -5.66 2.90 11.62
N ILE A 230 -6.22 1.87 12.26
CA ILE A 230 -5.59 0.56 12.41
C ILE A 230 -5.29 -0.07 11.05
N THR A 231 -6.25 -0.01 10.12
CA THR A 231 -6.05 -0.54 8.75
C THR A 231 -4.89 0.17 8.05
N VAL A 232 -4.82 1.50 8.12
CA VAL A 232 -3.72 2.27 7.51
C VAL A 232 -2.38 1.90 8.15
N LEU A 233 -2.31 1.80 9.47
CA LEU A 233 -1.09 1.42 10.21
C LEU A 233 -0.65 -0.01 9.89
N ALA A 234 -1.59 -0.94 9.87
CA ALA A 234 -1.34 -2.35 9.58
C ALA A 234 -0.82 -2.54 8.13
N GLU A 235 -1.45 -1.87 7.16
CA GLU A 235 -1.07 -1.96 5.75
C GLU A 235 0.26 -1.25 5.44
N THR A 236 0.68 -0.27 6.24
CA THR A 236 1.94 0.46 6.08
C THR A 236 3.04 0.00 7.03
N ASN A 237 2.80 -1.03 7.85
CA ASN A 237 3.72 -1.45 8.92
C ASN A 237 4.12 -0.28 9.83
N GLY A 238 3.15 0.50 10.30
CA GLY A 238 3.41 1.71 11.09
C GLY A 238 4.22 2.76 10.33
N PHE A 239 4.06 2.83 9.01
CA PHE A 239 4.81 3.68 8.09
C PHE A 239 6.34 3.42 8.07
N ALA A 240 6.80 2.22 8.48
CA ALA A 240 8.23 1.90 8.59
C ALA A 240 8.98 2.08 7.24
N LEU A 241 8.34 1.76 6.12
CA LEU A 241 8.94 1.87 4.79
C LEU A 241 8.61 3.19 4.07
N ILE A 242 7.83 4.07 4.71
CA ILE A 242 7.37 5.33 4.12
C ILE A 242 8.26 6.48 4.62
N THR A 243 9.02 7.08 3.71
CA THR A 243 9.93 8.17 4.04
C THR A 243 9.32 9.57 3.84
N ASN A 244 8.34 9.70 2.95
CA ASN A 244 7.74 10.99 2.63
C ASN A 244 6.29 10.88 2.13
N ARG A 245 5.61 12.03 2.10
CA ARG A 245 4.20 12.14 1.70
C ARG A 245 3.92 11.68 0.27
N LYS A 246 4.84 11.91 -0.67
CA LYS A 246 4.69 11.50 -2.08
C LYS A 246 4.72 9.97 -2.19
N GLN A 247 5.66 9.33 -1.49
CA GLN A 247 5.75 7.87 -1.44
C GLN A 247 4.49 7.24 -0.83
N LEU A 248 3.94 7.82 0.23
CA LEU A 248 2.72 7.35 0.85
C LEU A 248 1.52 7.43 -0.09
N THR A 249 1.34 8.55 -0.79
CA THR A 249 0.24 8.72 -1.75
C THR A 249 0.35 7.75 -2.92
N LYS A 250 1.57 7.50 -3.42
CA LYS A 250 1.84 6.49 -4.46
C LYS A 250 1.58 5.08 -3.92
N TYR A 251 2.00 4.78 -2.69
CA TYR A 251 1.75 3.48 -2.04
C TYR A 251 0.25 3.19 -1.89
N ALA A 252 -0.55 4.19 -1.57
CA ALA A 252 -2.01 4.08 -1.49
C ALA A 252 -2.70 4.12 -2.86
N GLY A 253 -2.00 4.47 -3.96
CA GLY A 253 -2.59 4.67 -5.29
C GLY A 253 -3.55 5.87 -5.35
N LEU A 254 -3.30 6.88 -4.51
CA LEU A 254 -4.01 8.16 -4.45
C LEU A 254 -3.22 9.31 -5.10
N ASP A 255 -2.11 9.00 -5.74
CA ASP A 255 -1.35 9.93 -6.56
C ASP A 255 -2.06 10.16 -7.91
N VAL A 256 -1.85 11.34 -8.47
CA VAL A 256 -2.37 11.71 -9.78
C VAL A 256 -1.18 11.79 -10.73
N PRO A 257 -1.00 10.83 -11.63
CA PRO A 257 0.05 10.90 -12.64
C PRO A 257 -0.16 12.13 -13.52
N ALA A 258 0.91 12.87 -13.79
CA ALA A 258 0.88 13.95 -14.78
C ALA A 258 1.30 13.35 -16.14
N HIS A 259 0.40 13.39 -17.09
CA HIS A 259 0.67 13.09 -18.50
C HIS A 259 0.49 14.38 -19.27
N GLN A 260 1.54 15.19 -19.34
CA GLN A 260 1.55 16.39 -20.18
C GLN A 260 2.38 16.09 -21.43
N SER A 261 1.72 15.94 -22.57
CA SER A 261 2.35 15.97 -23.87
C SER A 261 1.60 17.01 -24.72
N GLY A 262 2.23 18.17 -24.96
CA GLY A 262 1.65 19.27 -25.73
C GLY A 262 0.58 20.07 -24.95
N PRO A 263 -0.26 20.84 -25.68
CA PRO A 263 -1.26 21.77 -25.08
C PRO A 263 -2.51 21.06 -24.51
N VAL A 264 -2.67 19.76 -24.74
CA VAL A 264 -3.83 18.98 -24.27
C VAL A 264 -3.59 18.51 -22.84
N ASP A 265 -4.39 18.98 -21.87
CA ASP A 265 -4.41 18.49 -20.49
C ASP A 265 -5.51 17.41 -20.34
N PRO A 266 -5.17 16.11 -20.40
CA PRO A 266 -6.15 15.06 -20.31
C PRO A 266 -6.75 15.03 -18.89
N LYS A 267 -8.01 14.58 -18.78
CA LYS A 267 -8.69 14.40 -17.47
C LYS A 267 -7.83 13.56 -16.54
N ARG A 268 -7.41 14.16 -15.43
CA ARG A 268 -6.51 13.51 -14.46
C ARG A 268 -7.29 12.62 -13.51
N HIS A 269 -6.87 11.38 -13.40
CA HIS A 269 -7.39 10.39 -12.45
C HIS A 269 -6.30 9.93 -11.49
N ILE A 270 -6.69 9.42 -10.33
CA ILE A 270 -5.73 8.75 -9.44
C ILE A 270 -5.19 7.49 -10.11
N SER A 271 -3.96 7.12 -9.79
CA SER A 271 -3.28 5.98 -10.40
C SER A 271 -3.99 4.65 -10.12
N LYS A 272 -4.65 4.53 -8.97
CA LYS A 272 -5.19 3.27 -8.41
C LYS A 272 -4.14 2.13 -8.30
N GLN A 273 -2.88 2.41 -8.67
CA GLN A 273 -1.74 1.50 -8.65
C GLN A 273 -1.12 1.52 -7.24
N GLY A 274 -1.74 0.79 -6.31
CA GLY A 274 -1.28 0.76 -4.92
C GLY A 274 -2.25 0.01 -4.02
N ASN A 275 -2.05 0.14 -2.71
CA ASN A 275 -2.80 -0.62 -1.72
C ASN A 275 -4.30 -0.32 -1.75
N VAL A 276 -5.10 -1.30 -2.15
CA VAL A 276 -6.56 -1.17 -2.25
C VAL A 276 -7.22 -1.08 -0.86
N HIS A 277 -6.68 -1.77 0.14
CA HIS A 277 -7.27 -1.80 1.49
C HIS A 277 -7.22 -0.42 2.14
N ILE A 278 -6.13 0.33 1.94
CA ILE A 278 -6.04 1.73 2.40
C ILE A 278 -7.11 2.60 1.71
N ARG A 279 -7.28 2.49 0.40
CA ARG A 279 -8.29 3.27 -0.32
C ARG A 279 -9.70 2.94 0.13
N THR A 280 -10.02 1.65 0.28
CA THR A 280 -11.33 1.20 0.75
C THR A 280 -11.61 1.69 2.18
N ALA A 281 -10.63 1.58 3.08
CA ALA A 281 -10.77 2.02 4.47
C ALA A 281 -10.94 3.55 4.59
N LEU A 282 -10.43 4.35 3.67
CA LEU A 282 -10.52 5.81 3.70
C LEU A 282 -11.77 6.37 3.01
N TYR A 283 -12.49 5.58 2.21
CA TYR A 283 -13.58 6.07 1.39
C TYR A 283 -14.75 6.65 2.21
N PHE A 284 -15.35 5.85 3.08
CA PHE A 284 -16.45 6.31 3.93
C PHE A 284 -16.02 7.37 4.95
N PRO A 285 -14.86 7.24 5.64
CA PRO A 285 -14.34 8.32 6.49
C PRO A 285 -14.17 9.65 5.75
N ALA A 286 -13.75 9.63 4.49
CA ALA A 286 -13.66 10.84 3.70
C ALA A 286 -15.03 11.50 3.50
N ILE A 287 -16.08 10.72 3.19
CA ILE A 287 -17.46 11.23 3.06
C ILE A 287 -17.95 11.76 4.40
N VAL A 288 -17.77 11.02 5.49
CA VAL A 288 -18.21 11.43 6.83
C VAL A 288 -17.50 12.69 7.28
N SER A 289 -16.19 12.79 7.09
CA SER A 289 -15.40 13.96 7.47
C SER A 289 -15.83 15.26 6.76
N THR A 290 -16.35 15.16 5.53
CA THR A 290 -16.90 16.35 4.82
C THR A 290 -18.17 16.89 5.49
N LYS A 291 -18.83 16.10 6.36
CA LYS A 291 -20.03 16.52 7.10
C LYS A 291 -19.69 17.02 8.51
N CYS A 292 -18.80 16.33 9.23
CA CYS A 292 -18.54 16.56 10.65
C CYS A 292 -17.24 17.30 10.97
N ASN A 293 -16.30 17.43 10.01
CA ASN A 293 -15.04 18.13 10.19
C ASN A 293 -15.05 19.45 9.36
N PRO A 294 -15.07 20.63 10.02
CA PRO A 294 -15.19 21.92 9.31
C PRO A 294 -14.10 22.15 8.26
N GLN A 295 -12.87 21.75 8.54
CA GLN A 295 -11.73 21.92 7.63
C GLN A 295 -11.87 21.05 6.38
N MET A 296 -12.32 19.78 6.58
CA MET A 296 -12.57 18.88 5.46
C MET A 296 -13.78 19.29 4.64
N LYS A 297 -14.82 19.82 5.29
CA LYS A 297 -16.01 20.39 4.62
C LYS A 297 -15.63 21.56 3.70
N ASP A 298 -14.84 22.51 4.21
CA ASP A 298 -14.37 23.65 3.41
C ASP A 298 -13.50 23.19 2.22
N PHE A 299 -12.54 22.29 2.48
CA PHE A 299 -11.68 21.73 1.45
C PHE A 299 -12.46 21.03 0.34
N TYR A 300 -13.39 20.16 0.73
CA TYR A 300 -14.26 19.46 -0.20
C TYR A 300 -15.14 20.43 -1.01
N GLY A 301 -15.76 21.41 -0.34
CA GLY A 301 -16.60 22.42 -0.99
C GLY A 301 -15.85 23.19 -2.06
N ARG A 302 -14.63 23.67 -1.76
CA ARG A 302 -13.77 24.37 -2.73
C ARG A 302 -13.41 23.51 -3.94
N LEU A 303 -13.17 22.21 -3.74
CA LEU A 303 -12.85 21.31 -4.85
C LEU A 303 -14.08 21.00 -5.70
N CYS A 304 -15.26 20.81 -5.10
CA CYS A 304 -16.50 20.59 -5.83
C CYS A 304 -16.94 21.83 -6.63
N ALA A 305 -16.72 23.03 -6.09
CA ALA A 305 -16.99 24.28 -6.81
C ALA A 305 -16.12 24.45 -8.09
N ARG A 306 -14.87 23.92 -8.04
CA ARG A 306 -13.97 23.92 -9.21
C ARG A 306 -14.24 22.78 -10.19
N ASN A 307 -14.82 21.67 -9.72
CA ASN A 307 -15.03 20.46 -10.48
C ASN A 307 -16.51 20.04 -10.41
N THR A 308 -17.36 20.80 -11.07
CA THR A 308 -18.83 20.62 -11.04
C THR A 308 -19.29 19.29 -11.62
N GLN A 309 -18.49 18.69 -12.53
CA GLN A 309 -18.83 17.44 -13.22
C GLN A 309 -18.77 16.19 -12.32
N SER A 310 -17.92 16.17 -11.27
CA SER A 310 -17.76 14.96 -10.45
C SER A 310 -17.38 15.29 -9.00
N LYS A 311 -18.32 15.05 -8.09
CA LYS A 311 -18.10 15.13 -6.64
C LYS A 311 -17.05 14.10 -6.14
N MET A 312 -16.83 13.01 -6.91
CA MET A 312 -15.85 11.97 -6.56
C MET A 312 -14.42 12.50 -6.52
N ILE A 313 -14.09 13.53 -7.31
CA ILE A 313 -12.79 14.20 -7.25
C ILE A 313 -12.56 14.80 -5.85
N GLY A 314 -13.57 15.48 -5.31
CA GLY A 314 -13.51 16.02 -3.95
C GLY A 314 -13.35 14.94 -2.87
N VAL A 315 -14.10 13.83 -2.98
CA VAL A 315 -13.99 12.68 -2.06
C VAL A 315 -12.58 12.09 -2.10
N THR A 316 -12.06 11.81 -3.29
CA THR A 316 -10.73 11.21 -3.45
C THR A 316 -9.61 12.12 -2.93
N ALA A 317 -9.72 13.43 -3.16
CA ALA A 317 -8.78 14.41 -2.60
C ALA A 317 -8.87 14.45 -1.06
N THR A 318 -10.07 14.32 -0.49
CA THR A 318 -10.28 14.22 0.97
C THR A 318 -9.65 12.93 1.53
N MET A 319 -9.82 11.79 0.86
CA MET A 319 -9.13 10.54 1.22
C MET A 319 -7.61 10.74 1.31
N ARG A 320 -7.02 11.35 0.28
CA ARG A 320 -5.59 11.67 0.27
C ARG A 320 -5.20 12.59 1.42
N LYS A 321 -6.02 13.59 1.72
CA LYS A 321 -5.76 14.54 2.81
C LYS A 321 -5.79 13.85 4.16
N LEU A 322 -6.81 13.01 4.42
CA LEU A 322 -6.92 12.22 5.65
C LEU A 322 -5.72 11.28 5.83
N LEU A 323 -5.30 10.59 4.76
CA LEU A 323 -4.12 9.72 4.81
C LEU A 323 -2.85 10.47 5.22
N LEU A 324 -2.63 11.65 4.64
CA LEU A 324 -1.49 12.50 4.96
C LEU A 324 -1.56 13.07 6.37
N LEU A 325 -2.76 13.32 6.89
CA LEU A 325 -2.97 13.77 8.24
C LEU A 325 -2.66 12.66 9.27
N ILE A 326 -3.17 11.45 9.04
CA ILE A 326 -2.82 10.25 9.84
C ILE A 326 -1.29 10.07 9.88
N TYR A 327 -0.63 10.16 8.72
CA TYR A 327 0.83 10.04 8.64
C TYR A 327 1.57 11.13 9.42
N SER A 328 1.10 12.39 9.34
CA SER A 328 1.74 13.51 10.03
C SER A 328 1.64 13.35 11.55
N LEU A 329 0.44 13.02 12.06
CA LEU A 329 0.23 12.80 13.51
C LEU A 329 0.98 11.57 14.00
N TRP A 330 1.03 10.50 13.21
CA TRP A 330 1.85 9.33 13.55
C TRP A 330 3.33 9.66 13.70
N LYS A 331 3.86 10.54 12.86
CA LYS A 331 5.27 10.94 12.89
C LYS A 331 5.58 11.95 14.01
N SER A 332 4.67 12.90 14.29
CA SER A 332 4.86 13.88 15.36
C SER A 332 4.58 13.31 16.76
N GLY A 333 3.68 12.31 16.86
CA GLY A 333 3.18 11.81 18.16
C GLY A 333 2.21 12.76 18.85
N GLU A 334 1.79 13.85 18.20
CA GLU A 334 0.92 14.87 18.76
C GLU A 334 -0.56 14.60 18.49
N GLU A 335 -1.44 15.19 19.28
CA GLU A 335 -2.87 15.21 19.00
C GLU A 335 -3.22 16.10 17.81
N TYR A 336 -4.41 15.86 17.24
CA TYR A 336 -4.87 16.67 16.12
C TYR A 336 -5.28 18.08 16.57
N ASP A 337 -4.51 19.06 16.15
CA ASP A 337 -4.85 20.47 16.27
C ASP A 337 -5.35 20.99 14.90
N PRO A 338 -6.66 21.33 14.77
CA PRO A 338 -7.22 21.85 13.53
C PRO A 338 -6.56 23.14 13.03
N GLU A 339 -6.13 24.01 13.92
CA GLU A 339 -5.55 25.32 13.56
C GLU A 339 -4.14 25.17 13.00
N ARG A 340 -3.34 24.27 13.57
CA ARG A 340 -1.97 23.99 13.14
C ARG A 340 -1.90 23.22 11.81
N TYR A 341 -2.72 22.17 11.70
CA TYR A 341 -2.67 21.29 10.50
C TYR A 341 -3.48 21.83 9.33
N TRP A 342 -4.36 22.75 9.61
CA TRP A 342 -5.21 23.39 8.62
C TRP A 342 -5.61 24.79 9.08
N PRO A 343 -4.69 25.76 9.02
CA PRO A 343 -5.09 27.13 9.31
C PRO A 343 -6.23 27.51 8.34
N VAL A 344 -7.37 27.84 8.89
CA VAL A 344 -8.47 28.41 8.14
C VAL A 344 -7.89 29.66 7.48
N CYS A 345 -7.80 29.65 6.15
CA CYS A 345 -7.44 30.83 5.43
C CYS A 345 -8.59 31.82 5.62
N SER A 346 -8.55 32.54 6.75
CA SER A 346 -9.38 33.71 6.94
C SER A 346 -8.95 34.69 5.86
N LYS A 347 -9.62 34.66 4.70
CA LYS A 347 -9.67 35.81 3.85
C LYS A 347 -10.27 36.90 4.71
N LYS A 348 -9.43 37.71 5.35
CA LYS A 348 -9.80 39.06 5.72
C LYS A 348 -10.41 39.64 4.43
N LYS A 349 -11.71 39.79 4.42
CA LYS A 349 -12.36 40.73 3.52
C LYS A 349 -11.58 42.00 3.72
N LYS A 350 -10.76 42.40 2.77
CA LYS A 350 -10.38 43.79 2.62
C LYS A 350 -11.71 44.49 2.40
N GLU A 351 -12.21 45.08 3.46
CA GLU A 351 -13.23 46.10 3.36
C GLU A 351 -12.66 47.14 2.39
N ALA A 352 -13.31 47.28 1.26
CA ALA A 352 -13.01 48.34 0.33
C ALA A 352 -13.30 49.65 1.10
N GLU A 353 -12.25 50.39 1.44
CA GLU A 353 -12.40 51.75 1.89
C GLU A 353 -13.15 52.51 0.80
N PRO A 354 -14.20 53.25 1.16
CA PRO A 354 -14.91 54.09 0.18
C PRO A 354 -13.94 55.17 -0.35
N MET A 355 -13.75 55.14 -1.65
CA MET A 355 -13.01 56.14 -2.37
C MET A 355 -13.63 57.54 -2.05
N LYS A 356 -12.94 58.36 -1.25
CA LYS A 356 -13.27 59.76 -1.08
C LYS A 356 -13.05 60.46 -2.41
N VAL A 357 -14.14 60.74 -3.10
CA VAL A 357 -14.14 61.68 -4.23
C VAL A 357 -13.96 63.06 -3.65
N SER A 358 -12.75 63.64 -3.79
CA SER A 358 -12.51 65.05 -3.55
C SER A 358 -13.04 65.86 -4.76
N LEU A 359 -14.17 66.47 -4.56
CA LEU A 359 -14.60 67.61 -5.39
C LEU A 359 -13.77 68.83 -4.96
N THR A 360 -12.87 69.23 -5.80
CA THR A 360 -12.34 70.61 -5.77
C THR A 360 -12.22 71.17 -7.18
N GLY A 361 -12.98 72.26 -7.41
CA GLY A 361 -12.60 73.38 -8.21
C GLY A 361 -12.76 73.32 -9.71
#